data_4933a83a8c445dbff7061131f3d92473
#
_entry.id   4933a83a8c445dbff7061131f3d92473
#
_cell.length_a   1.000
_cell.length_b   1.000
_cell.length_c   1.000
_cell.angle_alpha   90.00
_cell.angle_beta   90.00
_cell.angle_gamma   90.00
#
_symmetry.space_group_name_H-M   'P 1'
#
loop_
_entity.id
_entity.type
_entity.pdbx_description
1 polymer ?
#
loop_
_entity_poly.entity_id
_entity_poly.type
_entity_poly.pdbx_seq_one_letter_code
_entity_poly.pdbx_strand_id
1 'polypeptide(L)'
;MDKLLNIALPKGRLGEKVYDIFEKAGYGCPSIHENNRKLIFENEETGVRYFWVKPSDVAIYVERGAADIGVAGKDILLEYNPDVYELCDLQMGKCRMAVAAKDDFFDNPERTLRVATKFPNITKKYYSTLSREIDIIKLNGSIEIAPILGLSDVIVDIVETGTTLRENNLRPYETIVPISARLISNKVSYKFKNDVISKIATAIEEYVSEKENKND
;
A
#
# COMPACT_ATOMS: atom_id res chain seq x y z
N MET A 1 -19.77 -17.73 -15.24
CA MET A 1 -18.49 -17.21 -14.67
C MET A 1 -17.99 -16.14 -15.63
N ASP A 2 -17.63 -15.00 -15.11
CA ASP A 2 -17.05 -13.91 -15.91
C ASP A 2 -15.76 -14.43 -16.55
N LYS A 3 -15.65 -14.30 -17.89
CA LYS A 3 -14.49 -14.84 -18.62
C LYS A 3 -13.23 -14.02 -18.38
N LEU A 4 -13.39 -12.76 -17.92
CA LEU A 4 -12.30 -11.83 -17.74
C LEU A 4 -11.68 -11.95 -16.32
N LEU A 5 -10.39 -11.71 -16.24
CA LEU A 5 -9.69 -11.52 -14.98
C LEU A 5 -9.87 -10.07 -14.51
N ASN A 6 -10.49 -9.87 -13.38
CA ASN A 6 -10.76 -8.56 -12.80
C ASN A 6 -9.54 -8.08 -11.98
N ILE A 7 -8.96 -6.94 -12.38
CA ILE A 7 -7.72 -6.41 -11.81
C ILE A 7 -7.97 -5.01 -11.24
N ALA A 8 -7.84 -4.87 -9.91
CA ALA A 8 -7.96 -3.59 -9.23
C ALA A 8 -6.59 -2.90 -9.12
N LEU A 9 -6.45 -1.71 -9.69
CA LEU A 9 -5.24 -0.90 -9.63
C LEU A 9 -5.46 0.38 -8.80
N PRO A 10 -4.47 0.80 -7.99
CA PRO A 10 -4.54 2.04 -7.27
C PRO A 10 -4.46 3.25 -8.23
N LYS A 11 -5.34 4.24 -8.09
CA LYS A 11 -5.23 5.48 -8.86
C LYS A 11 -3.94 6.22 -8.55
N GLY A 12 -3.30 6.78 -9.60
CA GLY A 12 -2.11 7.60 -9.52
C GLY A 12 -0.84 6.88 -9.96
N ARG A 13 0.30 7.53 -9.77
CA ARG A 13 1.61 7.13 -10.31
C ARG A 13 2.02 5.68 -10.06
N LEU A 14 1.66 5.13 -8.91
CA LEU A 14 1.96 3.73 -8.61
C LEU A 14 1.18 2.79 -9.53
N GLY A 15 -0.12 3.01 -9.67
CA GLY A 15 -0.96 2.17 -10.51
C GLY A 15 -0.59 2.24 -11.99
N GLU A 16 -0.23 3.42 -12.48
CA GLU A 16 0.26 3.60 -13.86
C GLU A 16 1.53 2.76 -14.11
N LYS A 17 2.52 2.88 -13.21
CA LYS A 17 3.75 2.07 -13.30
C LYS A 17 3.50 0.58 -13.18
N VAL A 18 2.54 0.17 -12.38
CA VAL A 18 2.16 -1.24 -12.24
C VAL A 18 1.45 -1.71 -13.51
N TYR A 19 0.56 -0.90 -14.08
CA TYR A 19 -0.09 -1.24 -15.33
C TYR A 19 0.93 -1.49 -16.46
N ASP A 20 1.98 -0.68 -16.57
CA ASP A 20 3.07 -0.89 -17.54
C ASP A 20 3.72 -2.28 -17.41
N ILE A 21 3.77 -2.84 -16.20
CA ILE A 21 4.29 -4.20 -15.99
C ILE A 21 3.31 -5.24 -16.52
N PHE A 22 2.02 -5.10 -16.21
CA PHE A 22 0.98 -5.98 -16.73
C PHE A 22 0.92 -5.96 -18.26
N GLU A 23 1.02 -4.78 -18.86
CA GLU A 23 1.02 -4.61 -20.32
C GLU A 23 2.23 -5.33 -20.96
N LYS A 24 3.43 -5.17 -20.41
CA LYS A 24 4.65 -5.88 -20.86
C LYS A 24 4.57 -7.39 -20.67
N ALA A 25 3.85 -7.84 -19.66
CA ALA A 25 3.59 -9.25 -19.41
C ALA A 25 2.50 -9.84 -20.36
N GLY A 26 1.97 -9.05 -21.31
CA GLY A 26 0.98 -9.51 -22.28
C GLY A 26 -0.47 -9.33 -21.84
N TYR A 27 -0.73 -8.63 -20.76
CA TYR A 27 -2.07 -8.37 -20.22
C TYR A 27 -2.52 -6.91 -20.47
N GLY A 28 -2.11 -6.33 -21.59
CA GLY A 28 -2.44 -4.95 -21.93
C GLY A 28 -3.92 -4.74 -22.21
N CYS A 29 -4.39 -3.52 -21.99
CA CYS A 29 -5.72 -3.03 -22.31
C CYS A 29 -5.63 -1.62 -22.90
N PRO A 30 -5.51 -1.48 -24.23
CA PRO A 30 -5.22 -0.19 -24.88
C PRO A 30 -6.19 0.94 -24.53
N SER A 31 -7.47 0.61 -24.27
CA SER A 31 -8.48 1.59 -23.90
C SER A 31 -8.19 2.32 -22.57
N ILE A 32 -7.28 1.81 -21.76
CA ILE A 32 -6.88 2.44 -20.47
C ILE A 32 -6.14 3.76 -20.68
N HIS A 33 -5.49 3.93 -21.85
CA HIS A 33 -4.77 5.15 -22.23
C HIS A 33 -5.67 6.22 -22.87
N GLU A 34 -6.94 5.90 -23.13
CA GLU A 34 -7.88 6.87 -23.68
C GLU A 34 -8.17 7.99 -22.69
N ASN A 35 -8.13 9.23 -23.17
CA ASN A 35 -8.48 10.39 -22.34
C ASN A 35 -10.00 10.47 -22.14
N ASN A 36 -10.52 9.68 -21.22
CA ASN A 36 -11.93 9.65 -20.84
C ASN A 36 -12.10 9.56 -19.30
N ARG A 37 -13.36 9.57 -18.85
CA ARG A 37 -13.69 9.47 -17.41
C ARG A 37 -14.11 8.06 -16.99
N LYS A 38 -13.89 7.06 -17.84
CA LYS A 38 -14.19 5.68 -17.50
C LYS A 38 -13.31 5.22 -16.33
N LEU A 39 -13.84 4.33 -15.56
CA LEU A 39 -13.15 3.72 -14.41
C LEU A 39 -12.92 2.22 -14.62
N ILE A 40 -13.54 1.62 -15.65
CA ILE A 40 -13.46 0.21 -16.01
C ILE A 40 -13.06 0.12 -17.48
N PHE A 41 -12.09 -0.73 -17.76
CA PHE A 41 -11.48 -0.95 -19.08
C PHE A 41 -11.35 -2.44 -19.31
N GLU A 42 -11.79 -2.90 -20.47
CA GLU A 42 -11.85 -4.33 -20.81
C GLU A 42 -11.08 -4.61 -22.10
N ASN A 43 -10.41 -5.74 -22.11
CA ASN A 43 -9.81 -6.31 -23.30
C ASN A 43 -10.11 -7.83 -23.34
N GLU A 44 -11.01 -8.23 -24.23
CA GLU A 44 -11.40 -9.63 -24.38
C GLU A 44 -10.28 -10.49 -24.98
N GLU A 45 -9.39 -9.91 -25.82
CA GLU A 45 -8.28 -10.63 -26.43
C GLU A 45 -7.25 -11.09 -25.40
N THR A 46 -6.94 -10.22 -24.43
CA THR A 46 -6.01 -10.54 -23.33
C THR A 46 -6.72 -11.12 -22.10
N GLY A 47 -8.07 -11.16 -22.14
CA GLY A 47 -8.88 -11.74 -21.06
C GLY A 47 -8.87 -10.97 -19.77
N VAL A 48 -8.70 -9.63 -19.78
CA VAL A 48 -8.57 -8.79 -18.60
C VAL A 48 -9.61 -7.68 -18.54
N ARG A 49 -9.96 -7.31 -17.31
CA ARG A 49 -10.74 -6.11 -16.97
C ARG A 49 -10.02 -5.35 -15.89
N TYR A 50 -9.58 -4.13 -16.17
CA TYR A 50 -8.96 -3.22 -15.22
C TYR A 50 -9.95 -2.22 -14.67
N PHE A 51 -9.77 -1.83 -13.42
CA PHE A 51 -10.45 -0.67 -12.86
C PHE A 51 -9.60 0.06 -11.83
N TRP A 52 -9.77 1.40 -11.85
CA TRP A 52 -9.05 2.30 -10.98
C TRP A 52 -9.83 2.59 -9.71
N VAL A 53 -9.24 2.31 -8.56
CA VAL A 53 -9.82 2.62 -7.25
C VAL A 53 -8.85 3.42 -6.39
N LYS A 54 -9.32 3.98 -5.28
CA LYS A 54 -8.40 4.61 -4.32
C LYS A 54 -7.43 3.56 -3.79
N PRO A 55 -6.15 3.92 -3.53
CA PRO A 55 -5.16 2.98 -2.99
C PRO A 55 -5.64 2.25 -1.72
N SER A 56 -6.36 2.95 -0.82
CA SER A 56 -6.94 2.36 0.40
C SER A 56 -8.02 1.31 0.14
N ASP A 57 -8.62 1.31 -1.03
CA ASP A 57 -9.81 0.51 -1.32
C ASP A 57 -9.49 -0.75 -2.11
N VAL A 58 -8.31 -0.83 -2.75
CA VAL A 58 -7.93 -1.99 -3.57
C VAL A 58 -8.12 -3.31 -2.81
N ALA A 59 -7.63 -3.36 -1.57
CA ALA A 59 -7.66 -4.58 -0.77
C ALA A 59 -9.10 -5.08 -0.50
N ILE A 60 -10.06 -4.18 -0.25
CA ILE A 60 -11.45 -4.55 -0.01
C ILE A 60 -12.13 -5.05 -1.29
N TYR A 61 -11.80 -4.49 -2.47
CA TYR A 61 -12.31 -5.00 -3.75
C TYR A 61 -11.84 -6.42 -4.02
N VAL A 62 -10.57 -6.72 -3.70
CA VAL A 62 -10.00 -8.07 -3.83
C VAL A 62 -10.60 -9.01 -2.78
N GLU A 63 -10.65 -8.62 -1.52
CA GLU A 63 -11.22 -9.43 -0.44
C GLU A 63 -12.66 -9.84 -0.74
N ARG A 64 -13.48 -8.90 -1.22
CA ARG A 64 -14.90 -9.12 -1.52
C ARG A 64 -15.14 -9.81 -2.88
N GLY A 65 -14.11 -10.14 -3.64
CA GLY A 65 -14.21 -10.83 -4.91
C GLY A 65 -14.74 -9.99 -6.08
N ALA A 66 -14.82 -8.67 -5.93
CA ALA A 66 -15.06 -7.75 -7.04
C ALA A 66 -13.85 -7.66 -7.97
N ALA A 67 -12.66 -7.85 -7.42
CA ALA A 67 -11.43 -8.08 -8.16
C ALA A 67 -10.88 -9.48 -7.85
N ASP A 68 -10.32 -10.14 -8.87
CA ASP A 68 -9.61 -11.40 -8.73
C ASP A 68 -8.22 -11.17 -8.12
N ILE A 69 -7.54 -10.12 -8.63
CA ILE A 69 -6.23 -9.66 -8.14
C ILE A 69 -6.21 -8.14 -8.04
N GLY A 70 -5.22 -7.62 -7.34
CA GLY A 70 -5.01 -6.18 -7.25
C GLY A 70 -3.64 -5.84 -6.68
N VAL A 71 -3.31 -4.54 -6.68
CA VAL A 71 -2.06 -4.06 -6.10
C VAL A 71 -2.34 -3.08 -4.97
N ALA A 72 -1.90 -3.43 -3.77
CA ALA A 72 -2.07 -2.63 -2.56
C ALA A 72 -0.73 -2.38 -1.86
N GLY A 73 -0.61 -1.27 -1.16
CA GLY A 73 0.53 -1.01 -0.29
C GLY A 73 0.57 -1.95 0.91
N LYS A 74 1.76 -2.34 1.36
CA LYS A 74 1.93 -3.16 2.55
C LYS A 74 1.34 -2.50 3.81
N ASP A 75 1.31 -1.18 3.87
CA ASP A 75 0.64 -0.38 4.90
C ASP A 75 -0.86 -0.71 5.00
N ILE A 76 -1.55 -0.80 3.86
CA ILE A 76 -2.98 -1.14 3.80
C ILE A 76 -3.21 -2.58 4.28
N LEU A 77 -2.34 -3.51 3.86
CA LEU A 77 -2.45 -4.90 4.30
C LEU A 77 -2.22 -5.04 5.81
N LEU A 78 -1.26 -4.33 6.36
CA LEU A 78 -0.96 -4.34 7.80
C LEU A 78 -2.03 -3.64 8.63
N GLU A 79 -2.61 -2.55 8.11
CA GLU A 79 -3.62 -1.76 8.83
C GLU A 79 -4.97 -2.47 8.89
N TYR A 80 -5.43 -3.02 7.74
CA TYR A 80 -6.78 -3.57 7.64
C TYR A 80 -6.83 -5.10 7.74
N ASN A 81 -5.68 -5.77 7.62
CA ASN A 81 -5.55 -7.23 7.67
C ASN A 81 -6.62 -7.96 6.81
N PRO A 82 -6.76 -7.61 5.52
CA PRO A 82 -7.78 -8.20 4.66
C PRO A 82 -7.54 -9.70 4.45
N ASP A 83 -8.62 -10.46 4.25
CA ASP A 83 -8.55 -11.91 3.99
C ASP A 83 -8.20 -12.22 2.53
N VAL A 84 -6.97 -11.94 2.13
CA VAL A 84 -6.42 -12.14 0.78
C VAL A 84 -5.12 -12.93 0.80
N TYR A 85 -4.69 -13.44 -0.36
CA TYR A 85 -3.32 -13.91 -0.53
C TYR A 85 -2.42 -12.75 -0.96
N GLU A 86 -1.30 -12.58 -0.30
CA GLU A 86 -0.19 -11.73 -0.75
C GLU A 86 0.72 -12.61 -1.60
N LEU A 87 0.81 -12.34 -2.91
CA LEU A 87 1.50 -13.19 -3.87
C LEU A 87 2.98 -12.82 -4.00
N CYS A 88 3.27 -11.55 -4.28
CA CYS A 88 4.65 -11.08 -4.43
C CYS A 88 4.82 -9.61 -4.04
N ASP A 89 6.08 -9.23 -3.77
CA ASP A 89 6.52 -7.86 -3.56
C ASP A 89 6.93 -7.24 -4.91
N LEU A 90 6.27 -6.18 -5.33
CA LEU A 90 6.59 -5.48 -6.56
C LEU A 90 7.85 -4.61 -6.46
N GLN A 91 8.43 -4.45 -5.27
CA GLN A 91 9.58 -3.59 -4.99
C GLN A 91 9.40 -2.13 -5.45
N MET A 92 8.15 -1.69 -5.51
CA MET A 92 7.73 -0.35 -5.97
C MET A 92 7.10 0.43 -4.84
N GLY A 93 7.19 1.78 -4.92
CA GLY A 93 6.65 2.65 -3.88
C GLY A 93 7.31 2.42 -2.52
N LYS A 94 8.61 2.09 -2.53
CA LYS A 94 9.39 1.81 -1.32
C LYS A 94 9.37 3.01 -0.38
N CYS A 95 8.92 2.79 0.83
CA CYS A 95 8.90 3.73 1.94
C CYS A 95 8.96 2.96 3.26
N ARG A 96 8.75 3.61 4.38
CA ARG A 96 8.69 2.93 5.67
C ARG A 96 7.61 3.54 6.56
N MET A 97 6.98 2.73 7.38
CA MET A 97 6.21 3.19 8.54
C MET A 97 7.19 3.56 9.64
N ALA A 98 7.09 4.77 10.18
CA ALA A 98 8.02 5.25 11.18
C ALA A 98 7.32 6.07 12.26
N VAL A 99 7.92 6.07 13.45
CA VAL A 99 7.64 7.04 14.52
C VAL A 99 8.42 8.31 14.20
N ALA A 100 7.77 9.46 14.27
CA ALA A 100 8.44 10.75 14.13
C ALA A 100 7.95 11.75 15.21
N ALA A 101 8.82 12.65 15.61
CA ALA A 101 8.56 13.65 16.64
C ALA A 101 9.41 14.90 16.43
N LYS A 102 9.22 15.92 17.28
CA LYS A 102 10.09 17.09 17.35
C LYS A 102 11.50 16.71 17.82
N ASP A 103 12.49 17.52 17.50
CA ASP A 103 13.88 17.27 17.87
C ASP A 103 14.12 17.20 19.39
N ASP A 104 13.33 17.96 20.15
CA ASP A 104 13.38 18.05 21.62
C ASP A 104 12.47 17.02 22.31
N PHE A 105 11.84 16.13 21.57
CA PHE A 105 10.97 15.11 22.14
C PHE A 105 11.75 14.15 23.06
N PHE A 106 11.21 13.95 24.25
CA PHE A 106 11.65 12.94 25.21
C PHE A 106 10.46 12.08 25.62
N ASP A 107 10.59 10.76 25.47
CA ASP A 107 9.56 9.83 25.91
C ASP A 107 9.64 9.64 27.43
N ASN A 108 8.61 10.10 28.14
CA ASN A 108 8.45 9.86 29.58
C ASN A 108 7.55 8.62 29.78
N PRO A 109 8.09 7.47 30.24
CA PRO A 109 7.33 6.24 30.38
C PRO A 109 6.23 6.31 31.47
N GLU A 110 6.29 7.28 32.38
CA GLU A 110 5.27 7.49 33.43
C GLU A 110 4.00 8.19 32.91
N ARG A 111 4.02 8.70 31.68
CA ARG A 111 2.88 9.39 31.06
C ARG A 111 2.40 8.62 29.85
N THR A 112 1.07 8.54 29.64
CA THR A 112 0.48 8.04 28.42
C THR A 112 0.97 8.85 27.22
N LEU A 113 1.57 8.17 26.24
CA LEU A 113 2.11 8.79 25.03
C LEU A 113 0.98 9.05 24.02
N ARG A 114 0.80 10.31 23.62
CA ARG A 114 -0.19 10.69 22.60
C ARG A 114 0.40 10.52 21.22
N VAL A 115 -0.23 9.67 20.40
CA VAL A 115 0.24 9.29 19.07
C VAL A 115 -0.80 9.68 18.02
N ALA A 116 -0.49 10.65 17.15
CA ALA A 116 -1.35 10.95 16.01
C ALA A 116 -0.97 10.06 14.82
N THR A 117 -1.97 9.48 14.17
CA THR A 117 -1.72 8.55 13.05
C THR A 117 -2.94 8.36 12.16
N LYS A 118 -2.69 8.02 10.90
CA LYS A 118 -3.68 7.48 9.97
C LYS A 118 -3.83 5.95 10.11
N PHE A 119 -2.89 5.29 10.80
CA PHE A 119 -2.71 3.84 10.88
C PHE A 119 -2.84 3.34 12.34
N PRO A 120 -4.04 3.40 12.94
CA PRO A 120 -4.23 3.06 14.35
C PRO A 120 -3.90 1.60 14.67
N ASN A 121 -4.17 0.65 13.78
CA ASN A 121 -3.93 -0.77 14.04
C ASN A 121 -2.43 -1.10 14.01
N ILE A 122 -1.70 -0.58 13.03
CA ILE A 122 -0.23 -0.69 12.99
C ILE A 122 0.38 -0.07 14.25
N THR A 123 -0.04 1.14 14.60
CA THR A 123 0.43 1.87 15.76
C THR A 123 0.19 1.09 17.05
N LYS A 124 -1.03 0.62 17.26
CA LYS A 124 -1.39 -0.18 18.43
C LYS A 124 -0.56 -1.45 18.53
N LYS A 125 -0.40 -2.17 17.42
CA LYS A 125 0.40 -3.40 17.36
C LYS A 125 1.86 -3.12 17.75
N TYR A 126 2.46 -2.08 17.18
CA TYR A 126 3.83 -1.69 17.45
C TYR A 126 4.05 -1.38 18.93
N TYR A 127 3.29 -0.43 19.52
CA TYR A 127 3.45 -0.05 20.92
C TYR A 127 3.08 -1.16 21.89
N SER A 128 2.21 -2.10 21.51
CA SER A 128 1.93 -3.30 22.29
C SER A 128 3.16 -4.20 22.44
N THR A 129 4.02 -4.29 21.44
CA THR A 129 5.28 -5.07 21.55
C THR A 129 6.29 -4.43 22.51
N LEU A 130 6.18 -3.13 22.73
CA LEU A 130 7.01 -2.37 23.64
C LEU A 130 6.40 -2.25 25.04
N SER A 131 5.22 -2.82 25.29
CA SER A 131 4.46 -2.65 26.52
C SER A 131 4.25 -1.17 26.89
N ARG A 132 4.16 -0.30 25.87
CA ARG A 132 4.01 1.15 26.04
C ARG A 132 2.55 1.57 25.96
N GLU A 133 2.04 2.22 27.01
CA GLU A 133 0.70 2.79 27.03
C GLU A 133 0.64 4.02 26.12
N ILE A 134 -0.37 4.06 25.25
CA ILE A 134 -0.56 5.12 24.26
C ILE A 134 -2.01 5.58 24.20
N ASP A 135 -2.20 6.86 23.85
CA ASP A 135 -3.47 7.44 23.43
C ASP A 135 -3.41 7.72 21.92
N ILE A 136 -4.24 7.04 21.15
CA ILE A 136 -4.25 7.15 19.68
C ILE A 136 -5.22 8.22 19.22
N ILE A 137 -4.66 9.22 18.54
CA ILE A 137 -5.42 10.30 17.89
C ILE A 137 -5.47 10.01 16.41
N LYS A 138 -6.61 9.44 15.95
CA LYS A 138 -6.79 9.09 14.53
C LYS A 138 -7.03 10.35 13.71
N LEU A 139 -6.17 10.59 12.71
CA LEU A 139 -6.30 11.63 11.71
C LEU A 139 -6.37 11.01 10.31
N ASN A 140 -6.80 11.80 9.31
CA ASN A 140 -6.95 11.33 7.93
C ASN A 140 -5.89 11.88 6.98
N GLY A 141 -5.13 12.88 7.39
CA GLY A 141 -4.06 13.52 6.62
C GLY A 141 -3.44 14.69 7.38
N SER A 142 -2.36 15.25 6.85
CA SER A 142 -1.57 16.32 7.49
C SER A 142 -1.20 16.00 8.94
N ILE A 143 -0.74 14.78 9.13
CA ILE A 143 -0.47 14.21 10.47
C ILE A 143 0.64 14.99 11.18
N GLU A 144 1.58 15.55 10.42
CA GLU A 144 2.73 16.33 10.89
C GLU A 144 2.34 17.58 11.70
N ILE A 145 1.13 18.10 11.46
CA ILE A 145 0.62 19.27 12.19
C ILE A 145 0.35 18.96 13.67
N ALA A 146 -0.01 17.72 13.99
CA ALA A 146 -0.44 17.33 15.33
C ALA A 146 0.60 17.61 16.43
N PRO A 147 1.87 17.19 16.32
CA PRO A 147 2.87 17.51 17.33
C PRO A 147 3.26 19.00 17.34
N ILE A 148 3.17 19.69 16.19
CA ILE A 148 3.48 21.12 16.12
C ILE A 148 2.50 21.94 16.96
N LEU A 149 1.22 21.60 16.91
CA LEU A 149 0.17 22.26 17.67
C LEU A 149 -0.04 21.67 19.08
N GLY A 150 0.78 20.68 19.49
CA GLY A 150 0.67 20.05 20.80
C GLY A 150 -0.52 19.11 20.97
N LEU A 151 -1.14 18.69 19.87
CA LEU A 151 -2.22 17.70 19.88
C LEU A 151 -1.69 16.30 20.22
N SER A 152 -0.51 15.94 19.71
CA SER A 152 0.18 14.68 20.03
C SER A 152 1.63 14.92 20.41
N ASP A 153 2.25 13.93 21.00
CA ASP A 153 3.68 13.96 21.37
C ASP A 153 4.53 13.44 20.17
N VAL A 154 4.04 12.41 19.51
CA VAL A 154 4.66 11.80 18.33
C VAL A 154 3.61 11.53 17.26
N ILE A 155 4.09 11.18 16.06
CA ILE A 155 3.27 10.64 14.99
C ILE A 155 3.76 9.27 14.56
N VAL A 156 2.86 8.45 14.00
CA VAL A 156 3.19 7.25 13.24
C VAL A 156 2.63 7.43 11.84
N ASP A 157 3.52 7.51 10.86
CA ASP A 157 3.11 7.73 9.46
C ASP A 157 4.12 7.13 8.48
N ILE A 158 3.76 7.16 7.19
CA ILE A 158 4.62 6.75 6.08
C ILE A 158 5.68 7.80 5.83
N VAL A 159 6.93 7.36 5.77
CA VAL A 159 8.08 8.20 5.46
C VAL A 159 8.80 7.65 4.23
N GLU A 160 8.77 8.37 3.12
CA GLU A 160 9.55 8.06 1.91
C GLU A 160 10.94 8.71 2.02
N THR A 161 11.06 10.01 1.80
CA THR A 161 12.33 10.76 1.85
C THR A 161 12.53 11.50 3.16
N GLY A 162 11.49 11.67 3.95
CA GLY A 162 11.48 12.46 5.17
C GLY A 162 11.51 13.97 4.96
N THR A 163 11.36 14.47 3.72
CA THR A 163 11.37 15.90 3.41
C THR A 163 10.25 16.64 4.13
N THR A 164 9.01 16.14 4.07
CA THR A 164 7.87 16.76 4.76
C THR A 164 8.11 16.86 6.28
N LEU A 165 8.71 15.83 6.88
CA LEU A 165 9.05 15.86 8.30
C LEU A 165 10.05 16.98 8.60
N ARG A 166 11.16 17.06 7.84
CA ARG A 166 12.20 18.08 8.04
C ARG A 166 11.66 19.50 7.86
N GLU A 167 10.84 19.73 6.84
CA GLU A 167 10.22 21.04 6.60
C GLU A 167 9.27 21.48 7.73
N ASN A 168 8.78 20.53 8.52
CA ASN A 168 7.92 20.77 9.68
C ASN A 168 8.64 20.58 11.03
N ASN A 169 9.98 20.63 11.08
CA ASN A 169 10.80 20.47 12.26
C ASN A 169 10.51 19.15 13.03
N LEU A 170 10.26 18.09 12.27
CA LEU A 170 10.12 16.73 12.77
C LEU A 170 11.25 15.85 12.23
N ARG A 171 11.61 14.84 12.99
CA ARG A 171 12.54 13.79 12.54
C ARG A 171 11.98 12.40 12.77
N PRO A 172 12.33 11.43 11.93
CA PRO A 172 12.04 10.03 12.23
C PRO A 172 12.89 9.56 13.41
N TYR A 173 12.24 8.94 14.37
CA TYR A 173 12.88 8.35 15.57
C TYR A 173 13.16 6.87 15.35
N GLU A 174 12.16 6.14 14.86
CA GLU A 174 12.25 4.70 14.71
C GLU A 174 11.48 4.23 13.49
N THR A 175 12.02 3.22 12.81
CA THR A 175 11.36 2.55 11.69
C THR A 175 10.60 1.34 12.23
N ILE A 176 9.28 1.32 12.02
CA ILE A 176 8.41 0.22 12.46
C ILE A 176 8.49 -0.95 11.48
N VAL A 177 8.31 -0.65 10.18
CA VAL A 177 8.30 -1.68 9.12
C VAL A 177 8.55 -1.04 7.75
N PRO A 178 9.32 -1.72 6.86
CA PRO A 178 9.42 -1.31 5.46
C PRO A 178 8.10 -1.56 4.74
N ILE A 179 7.78 -0.66 3.80
CA ILE A 179 6.56 -0.67 3.00
C ILE A 179 6.93 -0.68 1.52
N SER A 180 6.22 -1.52 0.75
CA SER A 180 6.25 -1.56 -0.71
C SER A 180 4.90 -2.03 -1.24
N ALA A 181 4.68 -1.90 -2.55
CA ALA A 181 3.48 -2.40 -3.20
C ALA A 181 3.50 -3.93 -3.30
N ARG A 182 2.34 -4.56 -3.08
CA ARG A 182 2.14 -6.00 -3.09
C ARG A 182 1.09 -6.40 -4.12
N LEU A 183 1.37 -7.45 -4.88
CA LEU A 183 0.33 -8.14 -5.65
C LEU A 183 -0.46 -9.00 -4.68
N ILE A 184 -1.78 -8.83 -4.68
CA ILE A 184 -2.70 -9.58 -3.82
C ILE A 184 -3.76 -10.28 -4.65
N SER A 185 -4.29 -11.39 -4.15
CA SER A 185 -5.35 -12.16 -4.80
C SER A 185 -6.48 -12.50 -3.85
N ASN A 186 -7.71 -12.49 -4.38
CA ASN A 186 -8.84 -13.10 -3.72
C ASN A 186 -8.62 -14.62 -3.58
N LYS A 187 -8.89 -15.18 -2.41
CA LYS A 187 -8.62 -16.60 -2.11
C LYS A 187 -9.44 -17.56 -2.97
N VAL A 188 -10.68 -17.20 -3.26
CA VAL A 188 -11.57 -18.01 -4.12
C VAL A 188 -11.10 -17.92 -5.57
N SER A 189 -10.83 -16.72 -6.06
CA SER A 189 -10.30 -16.52 -7.42
C SER A 189 -8.96 -17.24 -7.61
N TYR A 190 -8.07 -17.18 -6.62
CA TYR A 190 -6.81 -17.91 -6.65
C TYR A 190 -7.02 -19.41 -6.82
N LYS A 191 -8.02 -19.99 -6.17
CA LYS A 191 -8.35 -21.42 -6.30
C LYS A 191 -8.87 -21.78 -7.69
N PHE A 192 -9.72 -20.94 -8.29
CA PHE A 192 -10.41 -21.27 -9.54
C PHE A 192 -9.76 -20.72 -10.81
N LYS A 193 -8.88 -19.71 -10.69
CA LYS A 193 -8.16 -19.05 -11.78
C LYS A 193 -6.63 -19.13 -11.57
N ASN A 194 -6.17 -20.15 -10.84
CA ASN A 194 -4.76 -20.28 -10.44
C ASN A 194 -3.80 -20.19 -11.63
N ASP A 195 -4.10 -20.86 -12.74
CA ASP A 195 -3.21 -20.92 -13.90
C ASP A 195 -2.88 -19.53 -14.47
N VAL A 196 -3.87 -18.63 -14.54
CA VAL A 196 -3.65 -17.28 -15.06
C VAL A 196 -3.04 -16.37 -13.99
N ILE A 197 -3.49 -16.49 -12.74
CA ILE A 197 -2.97 -15.66 -11.64
C ILE A 197 -1.50 -15.97 -11.36
N SER A 198 -1.11 -17.24 -11.34
CA SER A 198 0.28 -17.66 -11.13
C SER A 198 1.18 -17.22 -12.28
N LYS A 199 0.72 -17.31 -13.55
CA LYS A 199 1.48 -16.81 -14.69
C LYS A 199 1.75 -15.30 -14.58
N ILE A 200 0.74 -14.52 -14.18
CA ILE A 200 0.90 -13.08 -13.95
C ILE A 200 1.89 -12.82 -12.81
N ALA A 201 1.75 -13.52 -11.68
CA ALA A 201 2.65 -13.34 -10.54
C ALA A 201 4.10 -13.63 -10.93
N THR A 202 4.35 -14.75 -11.63
CA THR A 202 5.69 -15.11 -12.12
C THR A 202 6.25 -14.07 -13.08
N ALA A 203 5.46 -13.61 -14.06
CA ALA A 203 5.91 -12.58 -15.02
C ALA A 203 6.26 -11.24 -14.32
N ILE A 204 5.53 -10.90 -13.27
CA ILE A 204 5.81 -9.71 -12.47
C ILE A 204 7.10 -9.90 -11.65
N GLU A 205 7.29 -11.05 -11.02
CA GLU A 205 8.51 -11.38 -10.25
C GLU A 205 9.76 -11.35 -11.14
N GLU A 206 9.69 -11.93 -12.33
CA GLU A 206 10.77 -11.91 -13.33
C GLU A 206 11.13 -10.46 -13.70
N TYR A 207 10.11 -9.64 -14.01
CA TYR A 207 10.33 -8.23 -14.34
C TYR A 207 10.97 -7.43 -13.19
N VAL A 208 10.55 -7.67 -11.96
CA VAL A 208 11.10 -7.01 -10.77
C VAL A 208 12.57 -7.41 -10.59
N SER A 209 12.87 -8.71 -10.69
CA SER A 209 14.24 -9.26 -10.55
C SER A 209 15.19 -8.71 -11.62
N GLU A 210 14.74 -8.60 -12.87
CA GLU A 210 15.56 -8.02 -13.95
C GLU A 210 15.88 -6.54 -13.72
N LYS A 211 14.96 -5.80 -13.09
CA LYS A 211 15.18 -4.39 -12.76
C LYS A 211 16.17 -4.18 -11.62
N GLU A 212 16.14 -5.03 -10.61
CA GLU A 212 17.08 -4.97 -9.49
C GLU A 212 18.50 -5.23 -10.00
N ASN A 213 18.69 -6.27 -10.81
CA ASN A 213 19.99 -6.62 -11.42
C ASN A 213 20.58 -5.55 -12.36
N LYS A 214 19.77 -4.61 -12.86
CA LYS A 214 20.24 -3.50 -13.72
C LYS A 214 20.59 -2.22 -12.95
N ASN A 215 20.21 -2.15 -11.68
CA ASN A 215 20.44 -0.99 -10.81
C ASN A 215 21.58 -1.21 -9.79
N ASP A 216 22.11 -2.44 -9.73
CA ASP A 216 23.35 -2.82 -9.04
C ASP A 216 24.53 -2.75 -10.03
#